data_71902c5ef00d4b789f0ee974906827bd
#
_entry.id   71902c5ef00d4b789f0ee974906827bd
#
_cell.length_a   1.000
_cell.length_b   1.000
_cell.length_c   1.000
_cell.angle_alpha   90.00
_cell.angle_beta   90.00
_cell.angle_gamma   90.00
#
_symmetry.space_group_name_H-M   'P 1'
#
loop_
_entity.id
_entity.type
_entity.pdbx_description
1 polymer ?
#
loop_
_entity_poly.entity_id
_entity_poly.type
_entity_poly.pdbx_seq_one_letter_code
_entity_poly.pdbx_strand_id
1 'polypeptide(L)'
;MYGQAQLAVAYSTAYSLTKDEKYKRVVEDILLYVSRDLTHSQGGFFAAEDADSKPVASSLEKKEGAFCVWDWEETQRLLSKQVEGEEDGLTLAKVVASEFNMRPDGNVDPRADPHGELRNKNVLTKIPQNKPLIAEEKYREALEEAKKILFEERLKRPRPGLDIKILTSWNAMMISAYCKSGTALANADYISTALKAANFVRNVLWNPETKRLLRSVYGGKEELENLENPIEGFVDDYVFTVAAFLDLYQATLQESWLTAAVEVQDTLDLLFLDQTDGGYFTSKEGDDQIILRLKDDQDGAEPCSNSVAAMNLFRLGRILDKPDYTGEAEKILRLYSDRLEQLPHALPAMVESYLYHHQAEPLIVITGEVRNHPVLQWVQSRHLPSHTLLTPGQLTISAHPLLASVPGEQGAFLLENNRLSTFLRSGQELEELLQD
;
A
#
# COMPACT_ATOMS: atom_id res chain seq x y z
N MET A 1 -1.94 -1.38 10.13
CA MET A 1 -1.99 -1.80 8.71
C MET A 1 -1.83 -0.65 7.73
N TYR A 2 -2.62 0.42 7.82
CA TYR A 2 -2.57 1.56 6.88
C TYR A 2 -1.17 2.19 6.73
N GLY A 3 -0.39 2.31 7.81
CA GLY A 3 0.99 2.83 7.74
C GLY A 3 1.91 1.92 6.94
N GLN A 4 1.80 0.59 7.09
CA GLN A 4 2.56 -0.39 6.30
C GLN A 4 2.24 -0.25 4.81
N ALA A 5 0.94 -0.11 4.46
CA ALA A 5 0.50 0.05 3.09
C ALA A 5 1.07 1.31 2.43
N GLN A 6 0.92 2.47 3.08
CA GLN A 6 1.40 3.75 2.54
C GLN A 6 2.93 3.78 2.40
N LEU A 7 3.66 3.26 3.39
CA LEU A 7 5.12 3.18 3.32
C LEU A 7 5.57 2.23 2.20
N ALA A 8 4.93 1.06 2.03
CA ALA A 8 5.25 0.16 0.93
C ALA A 8 5.06 0.83 -0.43
N VAL A 9 3.98 1.60 -0.63
CA VAL A 9 3.76 2.38 -1.85
C VAL A 9 4.85 3.43 -2.05
N ALA A 10 5.13 4.24 -1.01
CA ALA A 10 6.13 5.32 -1.10
C ALA A 10 7.54 4.79 -1.45
N TYR A 11 7.97 3.72 -0.78
CA TYR A 11 9.27 3.11 -1.06
C TYR A 11 9.32 2.37 -2.40
N SER A 12 8.22 1.77 -2.86
CA SER A 12 8.13 1.18 -4.20
C SER A 12 8.26 2.25 -5.28
N THR A 13 7.61 3.39 -5.11
CA THR A 13 7.74 4.55 -6.01
C THR A 13 9.18 5.09 -6.00
N ALA A 14 9.79 5.24 -4.81
CA ALA A 14 11.18 5.68 -4.68
C ALA A 14 12.15 4.71 -5.38
N TYR A 15 11.92 3.39 -5.25
CA TYR A 15 12.70 2.38 -5.98
C TYR A 15 12.52 2.49 -7.49
N SER A 16 11.28 2.65 -7.96
CA SER A 16 10.99 2.78 -9.39
C SER A 16 11.71 3.98 -10.02
N LEU A 17 11.79 5.10 -9.28
CA LEU A 17 12.46 6.32 -9.73
C LEU A 17 13.99 6.24 -9.68
N THR A 18 14.54 5.69 -8.61
CA THR A 18 15.99 5.80 -8.32
C THR A 18 16.76 4.52 -8.62
N LYS A 19 16.07 3.37 -8.66
CA LYS A 19 16.67 2.01 -8.70
C LYS A 19 17.65 1.73 -7.56
N ASP A 20 17.56 2.49 -6.46
CA ASP A 20 18.38 2.27 -5.28
C ASP A 20 17.82 1.08 -4.47
N GLU A 21 18.63 0.03 -4.39
CA GLU A 21 18.29 -1.23 -3.72
C GLU A 21 17.92 -1.08 -2.24
N LYS A 22 18.29 0.04 -1.61
CA LYS A 22 17.87 0.30 -0.22
C LYS A 22 16.35 0.42 -0.09
N TYR A 23 15.68 1.06 -1.06
CA TYR A 23 14.23 1.21 -1.05
C TYR A 23 13.51 -0.12 -1.30
N LYS A 24 14.04 -0.93 -2.23
CA LYS A 24 13.55 -2.29 -2.46
C LYS A 24 13.58 -3.13 -1.18
N ARG A 25 14.72 -3.14 -0.47
CA ARG A 25 14.84 -3.89 0.80
C ARG A 25 13.83 -3.45 1.85
N VAL A 26 13.53 -2.15 1.93
CA VAL A 26 12.50 -1.65 2.86
C VAL A 26 11.11 -2.16 2.48
N VAL A 27 10.77 -2.16 1.19
CA VAL A 27 9.50 -2.73 0.70
C VAL A 27 9.40 -4.22 1.05
N GLU A 28 10.45 -4.98 0.73
CA GLU A 28 10.50 -6.42 1.01
C GLU A 28 10.34 -6.73 2.51
N ASP A 29 10.96 -5.94 3.38
CA ASP A 29 10.85 -6.10 4.84
C ASP A 29 9.44 -5.76 5.36
N ILE A 30 8.83 -4.69 4.88
CA ILE A 30 7.44 -4.33 5.20
C ILE A 30 6.48 -5.46 4.78
N LEU A 31 6.57 -5.91 3.53
CA LEU A 31 5.66 -6.92 3.00
C LEU A 31 5.89 -8.30 3.64
N LEU A 32 7.13 -8.62 4.01
CA LEU A 32 7.46 -9.82 4.78
C LEU A 32 6.81 -9.79 6.16
N TYR A 33 6.87 -8.66 6.87
CA TYR A 33 6.20 -8.50 8.17
C TYR A 33 4.68 -8.69 8.03
N VAL A 34 4.06 -8.02 7.07
CA VAL A 34 2.61 -8.15 6.84
C VAL A 34 2.21 -9.59 6.52
N SER A 35 2.93 -10.25 5.60
CA SER A 35 2.60 -11.63 5.20
C SER A 35 2.80 -12.63 6.33
N ARG A 36 3.82 -12.47 7.17
CA ARG A 36 4.17 -13.38 8.25
C ARG A 36 3.29 -13.20 9.48
N ASP A 37 3.04 -11.94 9.88
CA ASP A 37 2.48 -11.61 11.20
C ASP A 37 1.04 -11.11 11.16
N LEU A 38 0.65 -10.43 10.08
CA LEU A 38 -0.63 -9.74 9.98
C LEU A 38 -1.57 -10.30 8.91
N THR A 39 -1.36 -11.54 8.45
CA THR A 39 -2.18 -12.15 7.40
C THR A 39 -3.05 -13.27 7.94
N HIS A 40 -4.36 -13.20 7.65
CA HIS A 40 -5.33 -14.26 7.87
C HIS A 40 -5.19 -15.36 6.80
N SER A 41 -5.46 -16.62 7.14
CA SER A 41 -5.32 -17.78 6.24
C SER A 41 -6.12 -17.63 4.95
N GLN A 42 -7.28 -16.99 4.99
CA GLN A 42 -8.12 -16.72 3.83
C GLN A 42 -7.68 -15.51 2.99
N GLY A 43 -6.67 -14.74 3.43
CA GLY A 43 -6.06 -13.65 2.65
C GLY A 43 -6.32 -12.23 3.15
N GLY A 44 -7.21 -12.02 4.12
CA GLY A 44 -7.39 -10.72 4.76
C GLY A 44 -6.20 -10.35 5.65
N PHE A 45 -6.03 -9.06 5.93
CA PHE A 45 -4.96 -8.54 6.78
C PHE A 45 -5.52 -7.97 8.07
N PHE A 46 -4.94 -8.38 9.19
CA PHE A 46 -5.27 -7.88 10.53
C PHE A 46 -4.86 -6.41 10.71
N ALA A 47 -5.54 -5.72 11.62
CA ALA A 47 -5.36 -4.28 11.82
C ALA A 47 -3.97 -3.91 12.33
N ALA A 48 -3.50 -4.53 13.43
CA ALA A 48 -2.26 -4.18 14.09
C ALA A 48 -1.81 -5.25 15.10
N GLU A 49 -0.59 -5.15 15.57
CA GLU A 49 -0.17 -5.69 16.87
C GLU A 49 -0.19 -4.54 17.92
N ASP A 50 -0.47 -4.89 19.17
CA ASP A 50 -0.43 -3.98 20.32
C ASP A 50 0.98 -3.40 20.48
N ALA A 51 1.11 -2.13 20.86
CA ALA A 51 2.40 -1.52 21.20
C ALA A 51 2.99 -2.15 22.46
N ASP A 52 2.10 -2.65 23.34
CA ASP A 52 2.44 -3.18 24.64
C ASP A 52 2.54 -4.72 24.62
N SER A 53 3.55 -5.23 25.29
CA SER A 53 3.71 -6.67 25.53
C SER A 53 4.31 -6.95 26.91
N LYS A 54 4.18 -8.19 27.36
CA LYS A 54 4.85 -8.61 28.61
C LYS A 54 6.37 -8.71 28.39
N PRO A 55 7.21 -8.08 29.21
CA PRO A 55 8.67 -8.21 29.10
C PRO A 55 9.14 -9.68 29.18
N VAL A 56 8.54 -10.45 30.07
CA VAL A 56 8.72 -11.92 30.19
C VAL A 56 7.39 -12.58 30.50
N ALA A 57 7.28 -13.89 30.27
CA ALA A 57 6.02 -14.61 30.44
C ALA A 57 5.40 -14.50 31.87
N SER A 58 6.26 -14.34 32.87
CA SER A 58 5.83 -14.18 34.28
C SER A 58 5.44 -12.74 34.66
N SER A 59 5.63 -11.78 33.80
CA SER A 59 5.27 -10.38 34.09
C SER A 59 3.76 -10.23 34.21
N LEU A 60 3.32 -9.50 35.25
CA LEU A 60 1.91 -9.17 35.46
C LEU A 60 1.47 -8.04 34.55
N GLU A 61 2.34 -7.08 34.29
CA GLU A 61 2.07 -5.88 33.51
C GLU A 61 2.71 -5.98 32.13
N LYS A 62 2.06 -5.37 31.16
CA LYS A 62 2.62 -5.10 29.83
C LYS A 62 3.43 -3.80 29.89
N LYS A 63 4.36 -3.63 28.96
CA LYS A 63 5.14 -2.41 28.75
C LYS A 63 5.24 -2.10 27.29
N GLU A 64 5.21 -0.81 26.96
CA GLU A 64 5.39 -0.35 25.58
C GLU A 64 6.76 -0.78 25.05
N GLY A 65 6.77 -1.30 23.84
CA GLY A 65 7.99 -1.70 23.13
C GLY A 65 8.74 -2.91 23.70
N ALA A 66 8.25 -3.56 24.78
CA ALA A 66 8.99 -4.64 25.45
C ALA A 66 9.41 -5.80 24.51
N PHE A 67 8.60 -6.08 23.50
CA PHE A 67 8.93 -7.09 22.47
C PHE A 67 10.11 -6.68 21.59
N CYS A 68 10.31 -5.38 21.35
CA CYS A 68 11.23 -4.86 20.33
C CYS A 68 12.56 -4.32 20.86
N VAL A 69 12.62 -4.00 22.16
CA VAL A 69 13.84 -3.41 22.77
C VAL A 69 14.85 -4.46 23.20
N TRP A 70 16.11 -4.04 23.35
CA TRP A 70 17.23 -4.91 23.66
C TRP A 70 18.05 -4.40 24.85
N ASP A 71 18.52 -5.31 25.69
CA ASP A 71 19.55 -5.02 26.69
C ASP A 71 20.93 -5.12 26.08
N TRP A 72 21.84 -4.28 26.53
CA TRP A 72 23.24 -4.32 26.09
C TRP A 72 23.88 -5.67 26.34
N GLU A 73 23.77 -6.19 27.58
CA GLU A 73 24.37 -7.47 27.99
C GLU A 73 23.78 -8.67 27.21
N GLU A 74 22.47 -8.67 27.02
CA GLU A 74 21.80 -9.68 26.19
C GLU A 74 22.36 -9.68 24.78
N THR A 75 22.48 -8.51 24.15
CA THR A 75 23.03 -8.36 22.79
C THR A 75 24.47 -8.82 22.71
N GLN A 76 25.33 -8.43 23.67
CA GLN A 76 26.72 -8.87 23.70
C GLN A 76 26.86 -10.39 23.83
N ARG A 77 26.03 -11.03 24.63
CA ARG A 77 26.00 -12.49 24.80
C ARG A 77 25.54 -13.21 23.53
N LEU A 78 24.47 -12.76 22.92
CA LEU A 78 23.87 -13.41 21.74
C LEU A 78 24.76 -13.27 20.50
N LEU A 79 25.40 -12.13 20.35
CA LEU A 79 26.19 -11.75 19.18
C LEU A 79 27.70 -11.77 19.44
N SER A 80 28.16 -12.65 20.34
CA SER A 80 29.60 -12.79 20.71
C SER A 80 30.46 -13.37 19.59
N LYS A 81 29.86 -13.95 18.54
CA LYS A 81 30.58 -14.51 17.39
C LYS A 81 31.41 -13.43 16.68
N GLN A 82 32.67 -13.76 16.37
CA GLN A 82 33.55 -12.89 15.57
C GLN A 82 33.10 -12.88 14.11
N VAL A 83 33.29 -11.72 13.47
CA VAL A 83 33.07 -11.57 12.03
C VAL A 83 34.20 -12.31 11.29
N GLU A 84 33.83 -13.17 10.37
CA GLU A 84 34.78 -14.03 9.66
C GLU A 84 35.80 -13.22 8.85
N GLY A 85 37.10 -13.56 9.03
CA GLY A 85 38.20 -12.91 8.33
C GLY A 85 38.62 -11.53 8.85
N GLU A 86 38.14 -11.14 10.08
CA GLU A 86 38.55 -9.91 10.74
C GLU A 86 39.43 -10.25 11.98
N GLU A 87 40.64 -9.66 12.02
CA GLU A 87 41.68 -10.04 13.03
C GLU A 87 41.50 -9.29 14.39
N ASP A 88 40.82 -8.17 14.44
CA ASP A 88 40.80 -7.28 15.63
C ASP A 88 39.69 -7.58 16.64
N GLY A 89 39.19 -8.81 16.70
CA GLY A 89 38.12 -9.18 17.64
C GLY A 89 36.81 -8.43 17.38
N LEU A 90 36.51 -8.10 16.12
CA LEU A 90 35.25 -7.53 15.71
C LEU A 90 34.17 -8.59 15.83
N THR A 91 33.18 -8.36 16.70
CA THR A 91 32.04 -9.26 16.91
C THR A 91 30.81 -8.73 16.20
N LEU A 92 29.83 -9.63 15.95
CA LEU A 92 28.50 -9.23 15.45
C LEU A 92 27.83 -8.19 16.37
N ALA A 93 28.07 -8.28 17.70
CA ALA A 93 27.56 -7.29 18.66
C ALA A 93 28.11 -5.88 18.41
N LYS A 94 29.40 -5.75 18.07
CA LYS A 94 29.99 -4.45 17.73
C LYS A 94 29.43 -3.88 16.44
N VAL A 95 29.16 -4.74 15.44
CA VAL A 95 28.51 -4.33 14.19
C VAL A 95 27.11 -3.79 14.45
N VAL A 96 26.29 -4.52 15.21
CA VAL A 96 24.93 -4.11 15.56
C VAL A 96 24.93 -2.85 16.43
N ALA A 97 25.84 -2.76 17.42
CA ALA A 97 25.94 -1.59 18.28
C ALA A 97 26.31 -0.32 17.48
N SER A 98 27.19 -0.46 16.50
CA SER A 98 27.56 0.64 15.60
C SER A 98 26.38 1.02 14.68
N GLU A 99 25.71 0.07 14.04
CA GLU A 99 24.60 0.34 13.11
C GLU A 99 23.42 1.02 13.80
N PHE A 100 23.06 0.53 14.99
CA PHE A 100 21.85 0.95 15.70
C PHE A 100 22.13 1.84 16.94
N ASN A 101 23.33 2.42 17.06
CA ASN A 101 23.70 3.31 18.15
C ASN A 101 23.40 2.73 19.55
N MET A 102 23.62 1.44 19.72
CA MET A 102 23.37 0.79 21.02
C MET A 102 24.44 1.22 22.05
N ARG A 103 24.01 1.36 23.31
CA ARG A 103 24.83 1.81 24.42
C ARG A 103 24.65 0.92 25.65
N PRO A 104 25.67 0.82 26.54
CA PRO A 104 25.58 0.04 27.78
C PRO A 104 24.42 0.46 28.69
N ASP A 105 24.14 1.77 28.73
CA ASP A 105 23.11 2.41 29.56
C ASP A 105 21.82 2.70 28.80
N GLY A 106 21.67 2.11 27.58
CA GLY A 106 20.54 2.34 26.69
C GLY A 106 20.70 3.57 25.81
N ASN A 107 19.92 3.63 24.73
CA ASN A 107 19.99 4.73 23.74
C ASN A 107 18.72 5.57 23.63
N VAL A 108 17.74 5.35 24.51
CA VAL A 108 16.47 6.09 24.51
C VAL A 108 16.65 7.43 25.24
N ASP A 109 16.21 8.52 24.61
CA ASP A 109 16.15 9.82 25.27
C ASP A 109 15.09 9.79 26.38
N PRO A 110 15.40 10.10 27.64
CA PRO A 110 14.42 10.12 28.74
C PRO A 110 13.18 11.01 28.44
N ARG A 111 13.34 12.03 27.59
CA ARG A 111 12.20 12.89 27.18
C ARG A 111 11.21 12.17 26.25
N ALA A 112 11.65 11.12 25.56
CA ALA A 112 10.81 10.28 24.71
C ALA A 112 10.21 9.07 25.47
N ASP A 113 10.55 8.90 26.75
CA ASP A 113 10.08 7.83 27.62
C ASP A 113 9.46 8.40 28.91
N PRO A 114 8.30 9.07 28.83
CA PRO A 114 7.70 9.76 29.97
C PRO A 114 7.29 8.80 31.12
N HIS A 115 7.09 7.53 30.81
CA HIS A 115 6.75 6.49 31.79
C HIS A 115 7.97 5.74 32.36
N GLY A 116 9.17 5.94 31.78
CA GLY A 116 10.40 5.27 32.20
C GLY A 116 10.44 3.77 31.89
N GLU A 117 9.67 3.31 30.95
CA GLU A 117 9.55 1.89 30.59
C GLU A 117 10.72 1.38 29.74
N LEU A 118 11.37 2.28 29.03
CA LEU A 118 12.51 2.01 28.15
C LEU A 118 13.86 2.33 28.79
N ARG A 119 13.89 2.59 30.09
CA ARG A 119 15.12 2.90 30.82
C ARG A 119 16.14 1.77 30.68
N ASN A 120 17.40 2.12 30.33
CA ASN A 120 18.51 1.20 30.08
C ASN A 120 18.25 0.22 28.90
N LYS A 121 17.26 0.49 28.07
CA LYS A 121 16.98 -0.30 26.88
C LYS A 121 17.53 0.35 25.61
N ASN A 122 17.84 -0.49 24.63
CA ASN A 122 18.26 -0.06 23.31
C ASN A 122 17.13 -0.31 22.31
N VAL A 123 16.73 0.76 21.63
CA VAL A 123 15.89 0.70 20.43
C VAL A 123 16.83 0.63 19.21
N LEU A 124 16.54 -0.24 18.26
CA LEU A 124 17.38 -0.39 17.07
C LEU A 124 17.14 0.77 16.09
N THR A 125 17.75 1.92 16.38
CA THR A 125 17.63 3.15 15.60
C THR A 125 18.87 3.35 14.74
N LYS A 126 18.69 3.29 13.42
CA LYS A 126 19.79 3.51 12.47
C LYS A 126 20.22 4.97 12.46
N ILE A 127 21.54 5.21 12.57
CA ILE A 127 22.13 6.55 12.40
C ILE A 127 22.70 6.66 10.98
N PRO A 128 22.17 7.58 10.15
CA PRO A 128 22.58 7.71 8.74
C PRO A 128 24.06 8.02 8.51
N GLN A 129 24.75 8.53 9.54
CA GLN A 129 26.14 9.01 9.46
C GLN A 129 27.18 7.96 9.89
N ASN A 130 26.75 6.79 10.37
CA ASN A 130 27.69 5.76 10.78
C ASN A 130 28.35 5.13 9.56
N LYS A 131 29.68 5.17 9.53
CA LYS A 131 30.45 4.46 8.50
C LYS A 131 30.57 2.99 8.88
N PRO A 132 30.51 2.07 7.89
CA PRO A 132 30.79 0.66 8.14
C PRO A 132 32.15 0.48 8.80
N LEU A 133 32.25 -0.41 9.79
CA LEU A 133 33.49 -0.72 10.52
C LEU A 133 34.48 -1.50 9.67
N ILE A 134 34.01 -2.14 8.61
CA ILE A 134 34.75 -3.00 7.67
C ILE A 134 34.22 -2.78 6.27
N ALA A 135 34.75 -3.50 5.28
CA ALA A 135 34.26 -3.46 3.90
C ALA A 135 32.73 -3.66 3.84
N GLU A 136 32.07 -2.86 3.03
CA GLU A 136 30.59 -2.73 3.02
C GLU A 136 29.85 -4.06 2.81
N GLU A 137 30.38 -4.94 1.95
CA GLU A 137 29.80 -6.25 1.69
C GLU A 137 29.84 -7.14 2.95
N LYS A 138 31.00 -7.29 3.56
CA LYS A 138 31.15 -8.04 4.82
C LYS A 138 30.35 -7.44 5.98
N TYR A 139 30.28 -6.11 6.04
CA TYR A 139 29.46 -5.44 7.04
C TYR A 139 28.01 -5.80 6.92
N ARG A 140 27.49 -5.80 5.69
CA ARG A 140 26.10 -6.19 5.37
C ARG A 140 25.83 -7.64 5.71
N GLU A 141 26.72 -8.57 5.34
CA GLU A 141 26.59 -9.99 5.68
C GLU A 141 26.55 -10.20 7.20
N ALA A 142 27.48 -9.58 7.94
CA ALA A 142 27.52 -9.64 9.40
C ALA A 142 26.25 -9.07 10.05
N LEU A 143 25.71 -7.97 9.50
CA LEU A 143 24.48 -7.37 9.96
C LEU A 143 23.26 -8.27 9.72
N GLU A 144 23.16 -8.89 8.57
CA GLU A 144 22.06 -9.82 8.27
C GLU A 144 22.14 -11.08 9.14
N GLU A 145 23.33 -11.64 9.39
CA GLU A 145 23.51 -12.73 10.34
C GLU A 145 23.05 -12.32 11.75
N ALA A 146 23.48 -11.16 12.21
CA ALA A 146 23.14 -10.64 13.53
C ALA A 146 21.63 -10.41 13.68
N LYS A 147 21.00 -9.81 12.68
CA LYS A 147 19.53 -9.62 12.65
C LYS A 147 18.78 -10.94 12.75
N LYS A 148 19.23 -11.98 12.05
CA LYS A 148 18.63 -13.30 12.11
C LYS A 148 18.69 -13.88 13.53
N ILE A 149 19.84 -13.80 14.19
CA ILE A 149 20.02 -14.28 15.57
C ILE A 149 19.09 -13.51 16.51
N LEU A 150 19.07 -12.17 16.39
CA LEU A 150 18.19 -11.33 17.24
C LEU A 150 16.71 -11.62 16.96
N PHE A 151 16.31 -11.84 15.71
CA PHE A 151 14.94 -12.19 15.36
C PHE A 151 14.51 -13.52 15.99
N GLU A 152 15.34 -14.56 15.87
CA GLU A 152 15.07 -15.88 16.46
C GLU A 152 14.96 -15.81 18.00
N GLU A 153 15.78 -15.00 18.65
CA GLU A 153 15.69 -14.78 20.10
C GLU A 153 14.42 -14.02 20.48
N ARG A 154 14.09 -12.97 19.74
CA ARG A 154 12.88 -12.17 19.96
C ARG A 154 11.61 -13.01 19.86
N LEU A 155 11.55 -14.00 18.97
CA LEU A 155 10.40 -14.90 18.83
C LEU A 155 10.12 -15.73 20.09
N LYS A 156 11.08 -15.87 21.03
CA LYS A 156 10.88 -16.55 22.31
C LYS A 156 10.18 -15.66 23.37
N ARG A 157 10.14 -14.35 23.12
CA ARG A 157 9.49 -13.39 24.00
C ARG A 157 7.96 -13.46 23.86
N PRO A 158 7.20 -13.09 24.89
CA PRO A 158 5.76 -12.94 24.78
C PRO A 158 5.41 -11.94 23.66
N ARG A 159 4.62 -12.40 22.69
CA ARG A 159 4.22 -11.53 21.57
C ARG A 159 3.22 -10.48 22.02
N PRO A 160 3.21 -9.30 21.38
CA PRO A 160 2.13 -8.33 21.47
C PRO A 160 0.78 -8.96 21.10
N GLY A 161 -0.29 -8.44 21.66
CA GLY A 161 -1.65 -8.83 21.27
C GLY A 161 -1.92 -8.48 19.81
N LEU A 162 -2.49 -9.41 19.07
CA LEU A 162 -2.95 -9.15 17.72
C LEU A 162 -4.33 -8.50 17.76
N ASP A 163 -4.48 -7.32 17.14
CA ASP A 163 -5.79 -6.76 16.86
C ASP A 163 -6.39 -7.50 15.66
N ILE A 164 -7.30 -8.42 15.97
CA ILE A 164 -7.91 -9.36 15.02
C ILE A 164 -8.98 -8.74 14.12
N LYS A 165 -9.18 -7.41 14.16
CA LYS A 165 -10.02 -6.73 13.20
C LYS A 165 -9.40 -6.78 11.80
N ILE A 166 -10.22 -7.08 10.80
CA ILE A 166 -9.88 -7.00 9.39
C ILE A 166 -10.75 -5.89 8.81
N LEU A 167 -10.18 -4.67 8.74
CA LEU A 167 -10.87 -3.46 8.29
C LEU A 167 -10.84 -3.38 6.77
N THR A 168 -11.96 -3.06 6.14
CA THR A 168 -12.09 -3.03 4.67
C THR A 168 -11.18 -1.99 4.03
N SER A 169 -11.20 -0.74 4.50
CA SER A 169 -10.35 0.33 3.97
C SER A 169 -8.86 0.01 4.06
N TRP A 170 -8.40 -0.52 5.20
CA TRP A 170 -6.99 -0.85 5.41
C TRP A 170 -6.54 -2.06 4.58
N ASN A 171 -7.43 -3.02 4.37
CA ASN A 171 -7.17 -4.13 3.46
C ASN A 171 -7.08 -3.66 2.01
N ALA A 172 -7.95 -2.76 1.60
CA ALA A 172 -7.92 -2.15 0.28
C ALA A 172 -6.61 -1.39 0.05
N MET A 173 -6.17 -0.57 1.00
CA MET A 173 -4.87 0.10 0.93
C MET A 173 -3.71 -0.89 0.81
N MET A 174 -3.76 -2.02 1.54
CA MET A 174 -2.71 -3.04 1.48
C MET A 174 -2.73 -3.80 0.15
N ILE A 175 -3.90 -4.06 -0.45
CA ILE A 175 -4.04 -4.60 -1.80
C ILE A 175 -3.34 -3.68 -2.81
N SER A 176 -3.61 -2.37 -2.78
CA SER A 176 -2.92 -1.37 -3.59
C SER A 176 -1.41 -1.41 -3.40
N ALA A 177 -0.95 -1.54 -2.15
CA ALA A 177 0.47 -1.63 -1.83
C ALA A 177 1.13 -2.87 -2.44
N TYR A 178 0.49 -4.04 -2.32
CA TYR A 178 0.98 -5.26 -2.96
C TYR A 178 0.98 -5.19 -4.49
N CYS A 179 -0.03 -4.56 -5.11
CA CYS A 179 -0.08 -4.34 -6.56
C CYS A 179 1.09 -3.46 -7.02
N LYS A 180 1.25 -2.29 -6.42
CA LYS A 180 2.30 -1.32 -6.79
C LYS A 180 3.70 -1.87 -6.51
N SER A 181 3.90 -2.56 -5.38
CA SER A 181 5.16 -3.21 -5.06
C SER A 181 5.46 -4.38 -6.01
N GLY A 182 4.46 -5.21 -6.30
CA GLY A 182 4.61 -6.35 -7.23
C GLY A 182 5.00 -5.89 -8.62
N THR A 183 4.41 -4.82 -9.10
CA THR A 183 4.76 -4.20 -10.37
C THR A 183 6.17 -3.58 -10.33
N ALA A 184 6.48 -2.74 -9.33
CA ALA A 184 7.75 -2.04 -9.23
C ALA A 184 8.95 -2.96 -9.07
N LEU A 185 8.78 -4.07 -8.35
CA LEU A 185 9.82 -5.07 -8.07
C LEU A 185 9.79 -6.26 -9.03
N ALA A 186 8.86 -6.29 -9.99
CA ALA A 186 8.60 -7.42 -10.91
C ALA A 186 8.40 -8.75 -10.14
N ASN A 187 7.64 -8.71 -9.04
CA ASN A 187 7.41 -9.85 -8.15
C ASN A 187 5.96 -10.37 -8.27
N ALA A 188 5.80 -11.50 -8.94
CA ALA A 188 4.48 -12.12 -9.17
C ALA A 188 3.82 -12.65 -7.88
N ASP A 189 4.59 -13.00 -6.85
CA ASP A 189 4.04 -13.47 -5.58
C ASP A 189 3.32 -12.34 -4.82
N TYR A 190 3.80 -11.10 -4.96
CA TYR A 190 3.12 -9.94 -4.41
C TYR A 190 1.77 -9.69 -5.12
N ILE A 191 1.74 -9.82 -6.45
CA ILE A 191 0.47 -9.73 -7.20
C ILE A 191 -0.48 -10.86 -6.80
N SER A 192 0.03 -12.09 -6.62
CA SER A 192 -0.77 -13.22 -6.13
C SER A 192 -1.37 -12.95 -4.74
N THR A 193 -0.59 -12.34 -3.84
CA THR A 193 -1.05 -11.94 -2.51
C THR A 193 -2.15 -10.88 -2.60
N ALA A 194 -1.98 -9.87 -3.46
CA ALA A 194 -3.01 -8.85 -3.73
C ALA A 194 -4.30 -9.48 -4.24
N LEU A 195 -4.22 -10.41 -5.18
CA LEU A 195 -5.37 -11.15 -5.72
C LEU A 195 -6.09 -11.95 -4.63
N LYS A 196 -5.34 -12.65 -3.76
CA LYS A 196 -5.92 -13.39 -2.65
C LYS A 196 -6.66 -12.46 -1.68
N ALA A 197 -6.08 -11.33 -1.33
CA ALA A 197 -6.70 -10.35 -0.44
C ALA A 197 -7.92 -9.67 -1.08
N ALA A 198 -7.89 -9.36 -2.37
CA ALA A 198 -9.04 -8.81 -3.07
C ALA A 198 -10.20 -9.80 -3.18
N ASN A 199 -9.90 -11.08 -3.39
CA ASN A 199 -10.91 -12.13 -3.33
C ASN A 199 -11.50 -12.27 -1.93
N PHE A 200 -10.69 -12.08 -0.87
CA PHE A 200 -11.22 -12.00 0.50
C PHE A 200 -12.21 -10.84 0.65
N VAL A 201 -11.86 -9.64 0.19
CA VAL A 201 -12.79 -8.48 0.21
C VAL A 201 -14.08 -8.81 -0.53
N ARG A 202 -14.01 -9.38 -1.73
CA ARG A 202 -15.17 -9.74 -2.54
C ARG A 202 -16.06 -10.81 -1.91
N ASN A 203 -15.48 -11.82 -1.27
CA ASN A 203 -16.21 -12.98 -0.78
C ASN A 203 -16.67 -12.85 0.67
N VAL A 204 -16.03 -12.00 1.47
CA VAL A 204 -16.27 -11.88 2.92
C VAL A 204 -16.80 -10.51 3.31
N LEU A 205 -16.26 -9.44 2.72
CA LEU A 205 -16.60 -8.07 3.09
C LEU A 205 -17.66 -7.42 2.17
N TRP A 206 -17.83 -7.93 0.96
CA TRP A 206 -18.85 -7.47 0.02
C TRP A 206 -20.06 -8.39 0.06
N ASN A 207 -21.24 -7.81 0.27
CA ASN A 207 -22.50 -8.52 0.15
C ASN A 207 -23.07 -8.32 -1.26
N PRO A 208 -23.14 -9.34 -2.13
CA PRO A 208 -23.58 -9.19 -3.51
C PRO A 208 -25.09 -8.93 -3.65
N GLU A 209 -25.90 -9.32 -2.65
CA GLU A 209 -27.35 -9.14 -2.68
C GLU A 209 -27.74 -7.70 -2.35
N THR A 210 -27.13 -7.14 -1.30
CA THR A 210 -27.39 -5.77 -0.86
C THR A 210 -26.50 -4.73 -1.53
N LYS A 211 -25.42 -5.18 -2.18
CA LYS A 211 -24.35 -4.35 -2.74
C LYS A 211 -23.75 -3.43 -1.67
N ARG A 212 -23.47 -3.98 -0.48
CA ARG A 212 -22.87 -3.24 0.64
C ARG A 212 -21.54 -3.85 1.04
N LEU A 213 -20.57 -2.98 1.34
CA LEU A 213 -19.37 -3.37 2.06
C LEU A 213 -19.64 -3.41 3.56
N LEU A 214 -19.00 -4.34 4.25
CA LEU A 214 -18.86 -4.30 5.70
C LEU A 214 -17.68 -3.42 6.08
N ARG A 215 -17.77 -2.74 7.23
CA ARG A 215 -16.64 -2.00 7.80
C ARG A 215 -15.49 -2.93 8.18
N SER A 216 -15.82 -4.04 8.81
CA SER A 216 -14.84 -5.01 9.27
C SER A 216 -15.47 -6.37 9.55
N VAL A 217 -14.60 -7.38 9.57
CA VAL A 217 -14.86 -8.68 10.19
C VAL A 217 -13.78 -8.94 11.23
N TYR A 218 -14.03 -9.93 12.11
CA TYR A 218 -13.13 -10.31 13.19
C TYR A 218 -12.81 -11.80 13.07
N GLY A 219 -11.71 -12.23 13.65
CA GLY A 219 -11.42 -13.65 13.73
C GLY A 219 -9.98 -13.95 14.10
N GLY A 220 -9.75 -15.18 14.57
CA GLY A 220 -8.41 -15.73 14.73
C GLY A 220 -7.73 -15.95 13.37
N LYS A 221 -6.53 -16.56 13.38
CA LYS A 221 -5.77 -16.77 12.12
C LYS A 221 -6.46 -17.72 11.14
N GLU A 222 -7.31 -18.61 11.61
CA GLU A 222 -7.93 -19.69 10.83
C GLU A 222 -9.41 -19.47 10.58
N GLU A 223 -10.14 -18.89 11.51
CA GLU A 223 -11.61 -18.80 11.50
C GLU A 223 -12.07 -17.35 11.69
N LEU A 224 -13.11 -16.97 10.95
CA LEU A 224 -13.79 -15.68 11.10
C LEU A 224 -14.96 -15.82 12.06
N GLU A 225 -15.20 -14.79 12.85
CA GLU A 225 -16.32 -14.69 13.76
C GLU A 225 -17.60 -14.29 12.99
N ASN A 226 -18.71 -14.98 13.25
CA ASN A 226 -20.00 -14.57 12.75
C ASN A 226 -20.56 -13.46 13.65
N LEU A 227 -20.66 -12.24 13.11
CA LEU A 227 -21.27 -11.13 13.80
C LEU A 227 -22.79 -11.14 13.59
N GLU A 228 -23.57 -11.08 14.67
CA GLU A 228 -25.04 -10.99 14.58
C GLU A 228 -25.48 -9.67 13.91
N ASN A 229 -24.76 -8.59 14.15
CA ASN A 229 -25.03 -7.26 13.59
C ASN A 229 -23.75 -6.67 12.98
N PRO A 230 -23.40 -7.04 11.74
CA PRO A 230 -22.22 -6.52 11.09
C PRO A 230 -22.37 -5.02 10.80
N ILE A 231 -21.30 -4.26 11.01
CA ILE A 231 -21.26 -2.82 10.73
C ILE A 231 -21.10 -2.63 9.21
N GLU A 232 -21.99 -1.87 8.59
CA GLU A 232 -21.83 -1.47 7.19
C GLU A 232 -20.64 -0.52 7.01
N GLY A 233 -20.04 -0.57 5.82
CA GLY A 233 -18.91 0.25 5.46
C GLY A 233 -19.25 1.74 5.41
N PHE A 234 -18.26 2.56 5.75
CA PHE A 234 -18.28 4.01 5.58
C PHE A 234 -17.65 4.41 4.24
N VAL A 235 -17.66 5.68 3.92
CA VAL A 235 -17.15 6.20 2.64
C VAL A 235 -15.72 5.74 2.33
N ASP A 236 -14.85 5.73 3.33
CA ASP A 236 -13.45 5.30 3.18
C ASP A 236 -13.33 3.82 2.75
N ASP A 237 -14.21 2.94 3.24
CA ASP A 237 -14.22 1.53 2.84
C ASP A 237 -14.48 1.38 1.33
N TYR A 238 -15.37 2.20 0.78
CA TYR A 238 -15.70 2.16 -0.64
C TYR A 238 -14.62 2.81 -1.50
N VAL A 239 -14.16 4.02 -1.17
CA VAL A 239 -13.18 4.73 -2.01
C VAL A 239 -11.85 3.99 -2.10
N PHE A 240 -11.35 3.44 -0.98
CA PHE A 240 -10.12 2.65 -1.02
C PHE A 240 -10.32 1.31 -1.73
N THR A 241 -11.51 0.68 -1.65
CA THR A 241 -11.80 -0.55 -2.39
C THR A 241 -11.83 -0.29 -3.90
N VAL A 242 -12.43 0.82 -4.36
CA VAL A 242 -12.36 1.21 -5.78
C VAL A 242 -10.91 1.39 -6.22
N ALA A 243 -10.10 2.13 -5.44
CA ALA A 243 -8.68 2.33 -5.73
C ALA A 243 -7.92 1.01 -5.85
N ALA A 244 -8.13 0.09 -4.90
CA ALA A 244 -7.50 -1.23 -4.88
C ALA A 244 -7.86 -2.08 -6.11
N PHE A 245 -9.13 -2.08 -6.53
CA PHE A 245 -9.55 -2.84 -7.69
C PHE A 245 -9.05 -2.22 -9.00
N LEU A 246 -8.95 -0.90 -9.08
CA LEU A 246 -8.28 -0.22 -10.19
C LEU A 246 -6.78 -0.54 -10.25
N ASP A 247 -6.10 -0.59 -9.11
CA ASP A 247 -4.68 -0.96 -9.05
C ASP A 247 -4.47 -2.44 -9.44
N LEU A 248 -5.38 -3.34 -9.03
CA LEU A 248 -5.38 -4.74 -9.49
C LEU A 248 -5.61 -4.85 -11.00
N TYR A 249 -6.56 -4.09 -11.54
CA TYR A 249 -6.77 -4.05 -12.99
C TYR A 249 -5.49 -3.60 -13.70
N GLN A 250 -4.84 -2.52 -13.26
CA GLN A 250 -3.59 -2.04 -13.85
C GLN A 250 -2.43 -3.06 -13.74
N ALA A 251 -2.38 -3.82 -12.65
CA ALA A 251 -1.33 -4.83 -12.44
C ALA A 251 -1.56 -6.12 -13.23
N THR A 252 -2.83 -6.49 -13.52
CA THR A 252 -3.20 -7.79 -14.10
C THR A 252 -3.90 -7.70 -15.45
N LEU A 253 -4.46 -6.56 -15.79
CA LEU A 253 -5.35 -6.32 -16.94
C LEU A 253 -6.56 -7.28 -16.97
N GLN A 254 -6.97 -7.83 -15.81
CA GLN A 254 -8.17 -8.65 -15.70
C GLN A 254 -9.40 -7.76 -15.57
N GLU A 255 -10.27 -7.80 -16.57
CA GLU A 255 -11.48 -6.97 -16.65
C GLU A 255 -12.42 -7.13 -15.44
N SER A 256 -12.45 -8.31 -14.82
CA SER A 256 -13.27 -8.56 -13.63
C SER A 256 -13.00 -7.58 -12.48
N TRP A 257 -11.77 -7.09 -12.35
CA TRP A 257 -11.43 -6.09 -11.33
C TRP A 257 -11.89 -4.69 -11.70
N LEU A 258 -11.87 -4.33 -12.97
CA LEU A 258 -12.46 -3.07 -13.44
C LEU A 258 -13.98 -3.08 -13.25
N THR A 259 -14.65 -4.20 -13.59
CA THR A 259 -16.08 -4.39 -13.34
C THR A 259 -16.41 -4.26 -11.85
N ALA A 260 -15.61 -4.89 -10.99
CA ALA A 260 -15.77 -4.79 -9.55
C ALA A 260 -15.57 -3.36 -9.02
N ALA A 261 -14.60 -2.61 -9.59
CA ALA A 261 -14.38 -1.21 -9.23
C ALA A 261 -15.59 -0.35 -9.57
N VAL A 262 -16.18 -0.53 -10.76
CA VAL A 262 -17.40 0.18 -11.18
C VAL A 262 -18.59 -0.17 -10.27
N GLU A 263 -18.79 -1.45 -9.96
CA GLU A 263 -19.88 -1.88 -9.07
C GLU A 263 -19.79 -1.24 -7.68
N VAL A 264 -18.58 -1.14 -7.12
CA VAL A 264 -18.35 -0.48 -5.82
C VAL A 264 -18.51 1.03 -5.95
N GLN A 265 -18.06 1.65 -7.07
CA GLN A 265 -18.24 3.08 -7.33
C GLN A 265 -19.72 3.46 -7.45
N ASP A 266 -20.51 2.68 -8.19
CA ASP A 266 -21.96 2.92 -8.32
C ASP A 266 -22.65 2.90 -6.93
N THR A 267 -22.20 2.02 -6.05
CA THR A 267 -22.72 1.95 -4.68
C THR A 267 -22.25 3.12 -3.83
N LEU A 268 -21.00 3.54 -3.97
CA LEU A 268 -20.46 4.74 -3.31
C LEU A 268 -21.26 5.96 -3.69
N ASP A 269 -21.55 6.15 -4.99
CA ASP A 269 -22.34 7.26 -5.49
C ASP A 269 -23.78 7.25 -4.92
N LEU A 270 -24.41 6.08 -4.89
CA LEU A 270 -25.74 5.92 -4.34
C LEU A 270 -25.84 6.30 -2.86
N LEU A 271 -24.80 6.03 -2.07
CA LEU A 271 -24.85 6.16 -0.61
C LEU A 271 -24.34 7.50 -0.08
N PHE A 272 -23.31 8.02 -0.70
CA PHE A 272 -22.51 9.09 -0.12
C PHE A 272 -22.37 10.34 -0.99
N LEU A 273 -22.67 10.27 -2.30
CA LEU A 273 -22.51 11.41 -3.21
C LEU A 273 -23.44 12.56 -2.82
N ASP A 274 -22.90 13.76 -2.72
CA ASP A 274 -23.68 14.99 -2.67
C ASP A 274 -24.09 15.40 -4.08
N GLN A 275 -25.34 15.17 -4.41
CA GLN A 275 -25.92 15.47 -5.72
C GLN A 275 -25.97 16.98 -6.01
N THR A 276 -25.87 17.83 -4.99
CA THR A 276 -26.01 19.28 -5.11
C THR A 276 -24.66 19.95 -5.35
N ASP A 277 -23.73 19.72 -4.42
CA ASP A 277 -22.43 20.42 -4.41
C ASP A 277 -21.28 19.56 -4.90
N GLY A 278 -21.52 18.28 -5.15
CA GLY A 278 -20.48 17.29 -5.47
C GLY A 278 -19.68 16.83 -4.25
N GLY A 279 -18.80 15.87 -4.46
CA GLY A 279 -18.03 15.22 -3.40
C GLY A 279 -18.87 14.28 -2.54
N TYR A 280 -18.21 13.61 -1.61
CA TYR A 280 -18.80 12.54 -0.82
C TYR A 280 -18.86 12.90 0.65
N PHE A 281 -20.03 12.67 1.26
CA PHE A 281 -20.18 12.75 2.71
C PHE A 281 -19.52 11.56 3.40
N THR A 282 -19.07 11.73 4.64
CA THR A 282 -18.47 10.66 5.46
C THR A 282 -19.47 9.60 5.88
N SER A 283 -20.76 9.96 5.92
CA SER A 283 -21.86 9.10 6.35
C SER A 283 -22.97 9.02 5.31
N LYS A 284 -23.65 7.86 5.26
CA LYS A 284 -24.80 7.64 4.40
C LYS A 284 -26.00 8.52 4.82
N GLU A 285 -26.94 8.73 3.93
CA GLU A 285 -28.20 9.41 4.22
C GLU A 285 -29.13 8.51 5.06
N GLY A 286 -29.97 9.14 5.90
CA GLY A 286 -31.04 8.47 6.64
C GLY A 286 -30.60 7.82 7.96
N ASP A 287 -29.44 8.15 8.49
CA ASP A 287 -29.06 7.77 9.85
C ASP A 287 -29.56 8.81 10.85
N ASP A 288 -30.58 8.46 11.61
CA ASP A 288 -31.25 9.35 12.58
C ASP A 288 -30.33 9.83 13.73
N GLN A 289 -29.18 9.21 13.92
CA GLN A 289 -28.20 9.60 14.92
C GLN A 289 -27.24 10.68 14.41
N ILE A 290 -27.22 10.94 13.09
CA ILE A 290 -26.33 11.91 12.46
C ILE A 290 -27.06 13.24 12.28
N ILE A 291 -26.67 14.23 13.07
CA ILE A 291 -27.27 15.58 13.03
C ILE A 291 -26.84 16.32 11.76
N LEU A 292 -25.58 16.15 11.33
CA LEU A 292 -25.01 16.82 10.16
C LEU A 292 -24.05 15.89 9.44
N ARG A 293 -24.28 15.67 8.15
CA ARG A 293 -23.34 14.96 7.29
C ARG A 293 -22.17 15.88 6.95
N LEU A 294 -20.96 15.40 7.16
CA LEU A 294 -19.72 16.14 6.91
C LEU A 294 -18.98 15.57 5.71
N LYS A 295 -18.13 16.38 5.11
CA LYS A 295 -17.11 15.97 4.14
C LYS A 295 -15.73 16.25 4.75
N ASP A 296 -14.82 15.27 4.72
CA ASP A 296 -13.46 15.47 5.20
C ASP A 296 -12.74 16.46 4.28
N ASP A 297 -12.00 17.39 4.87
CA ASP A 297 -11.33 18.50 4.18
C ASP A 297 -9.80 18.51 4.35
N GLN A 298 -9.23 17.41 4.84
CA GLN A 298 -7.78 17.26 4.97
C GLN A 298 -7.34 15.79 4.97
N ASP A 299 -6.17 15.54 4.41
CA ASP A 299 -5.48 14.27 4.56
C ASP A 299 -4.86 14.19 5.95
N GLY A 300 -5.05 13.05 6.63
CA GLY A 300 -4.54 12.80 7.97
C GLY A 300 -3.52 11.65 7.98
N ALA A 301 -3.70 10.71 8.91
CA ALA A 301 -2.94 9.46 8.93
C ALA A 301 -3.22 8.59 7.68
N GLU A 302 -4.37 8.79 7.09
CA GLU A 302 -4.82 8.23 5.82
C GLU A 302 -5.24 9.39 4.90
N PRO A 303 -5.15 9.25 3.55
CA PRO A 303 -5.72 10.22 2.63
C PRO A 303 -7.22 10.37 2.84
N CYS A 304 -7.76 11.58 2.74
CA CYS A 304 -9.18 11.79 2.91
C CYS A 304 -9.99 11.17 1.74
N SER A 305 -11.21 10.75 2.05
CA SER A 305 -12.06 10.03 1.11
C SER A 305 -12.31 10.80 -0.19
N ASN A 306 -12.47 12.13 -0.12
CA ASN A 306 -12.67 12.96 -1.31
C ASN A 306 -11.41 13.09 -2.17
N SER A 307 -10.20 13.09 -1.57
CA SER A 307 -8.94 13.05 -2.32
C SER A 307 -8.82 11.76 -3.14
N VAL A 308 -9.12 10.62 -2.52
CA VAL A 308 -9.07 9.30 -3.17
C VAL A 308 -10.17 9.16 -4.21
N ALA A 309 -11.39 9.63 -3.91
CA ALA A 309 -12.53 9.59 -4.84
C ALA A 309 -12.24 10.37 -6.12
N ALA A 310 -11.67 11.58 -6.02
CA ALA A 310 -11.30 12.38 -7.19
C ALA A 310 -10.35 11.61 -8.12
N MET A 311 -9.30 10.98 -7.57
CA MET A 311 -8.36 10.15 -8.33
C MET A 311 -9.06 8.95 -8.98
N ASN A 312 -9.91 8.25 -8.24
CA ASN A 312 -10.64 7.09 -8.76
C ASN A 312 -11.55 7.47 -9.93
N LEU A 313 -12.28 8.57 -9.80
CA LEU A 313 -13.18 9.08 -10.84
C LEU A 313 -12.40 9.51 -12.09
N PHE A 314 -11.28 10.20 -11.97
CA PHE A 314 -10.43 10.51 -13.12
C PHE A 314 -9.92 9.24 -13.80
N ARG A 315 -9.46 8.26 -13.03
CA ARG A 315 -8.99 6.96 -13.57
C ARG A 315 -10.12 6.21 -14.29
N LEU A 316 -11.32 6.12 -13.68
CA LEU A 316 -12.50 5.50 -14.31
C LEU A 316 -12.93 6.23 -15.58
N GLY A 317 -12.99 7.56 -15.52
CA GLY A 317 -13.34 8.38 -16.67
C GLY A 317 -12.43 8.12 -17.86
N ARG A 318 -11.12 7.99 -17.60
CA ARG A 318 -10.10 7.75 -18.61
C ARG A 318 -10.11 6.32 -19.16
N ILE A 319 -10.21 5.32 -18.28
CA ILE A 319 -10.23 3.89 -18.68
C ILE A 319 -11.48 3.57 -19.51
N LEU A 320 -12.62 4.13 -19.13
CA LEU A 320 -13.93 3.82 -19.71
C LEU A 320 -14.39 4.81 -20.80
N ASP A 321 -13.62 5.90 -21.03
CA ASP A 321 -14.01 7.03 -21.88
C ASP A 321 -15.38 7.59 -21.48
N LYS A 322 -15.60 7.78 -20.18
CA LYS A 322 -16.85 8.29 -19.61
C LYS A 322 -16.63 9.68 -18.98
N PRO A 323 -17.02 10.76 -19.70
CA PRO A 323 -16.80 12.14 -19.23
C PRO A 323 -17.58 12.46 -17.94
N ASP A 324 -18.65 11.72 -17.63
CA ASP A 324 -19.43 11.92 -16.41
C ASP A 324 -18.58 11.71 -15.15
N TYR A 325 -17.73 10.69 -15.10
CA TYR A 325 -16.80 10.48 -14.01
C TYR A 325 -15.80 11.64 -13.88
N THR A 326 -15.25 12.10 -15.00
CA THR A 326 -14.35 13.26 -15.02
C THR A 326 -15.04 14.51 -14.48
N GLY A 327 -16.30 14.74 -14.89
CA GLY A 327 -17.10 15.87 -14.42
C GLY A 327 -17.36 15.84 -12.91
N GLU A 328 -17.63 14.66 -12.34
CA GLU A 328 -17.80 14.52 -10.88
C GLU A 328 -16.46 14.75 -10.13
N ALA A 329 -15.34 14.24 -10.65
CA ALA A 329 -14.02 14.52 -10.07
C ALA A 329 -13.69 16.02 -10.08
N GLU A 330 -13.99 16.73 -11.17
CA GLU A 330 -13.82 18.18 -11.26
C GLU A 330 -14.69 18.95 -10.27
N LYS A 331 -15.91 18.46 -9.97
CA LYS A 331 -16.75 19.07 -8.91
C LYS A 331 -16.07 18.95 -7.55
N ILE A 332 -15.44 17.79 -7.25
CA ILE A 332 -14.65 17.64 -6.02
C ILE A 332 -13.52 18.67 -5.98
N LEU A 333 -12.71 18.78 -7.02
CA LEU A 333 -11.62 19.75 -7.07
C LEU A 333 -12.11 21.19 -6.89
N ARG A 334 -13.25 21.55 -7.49
CA ARG A 334 -13.87 22.86 -7.32
C ARG A 334 -14.36 23.10 -5.88
N LEU A 335 -14.96 22.08 -5.25
CA LEU A 335 -15.42 22.14 -3.86
C LEU A 335 -14.28 22.47 -2.88
N TYR A 336 -13.08 21.92 -3.15
CA TYR A 336 -11.90 22.11 -2.30
C TYR A 336 -10.91 23.16 -2.84
N SER A 337 -11.29 23.98 -3.85
CA SER A 337 -10.38 24.92 -4.50
C SER A 337 -9.73 25.91 -3.53
N ASP A 338 -10.50 26.53 -2.64
CA ASP A 338 -9.97 27.46 -1.63
C ASP A 338 -8.95 26.78 -0.71
N ARG A 339 -9.22 25.52 -0.34
CA ARG A 339 -8.33 24.74 0.52
C ARG A 339 -7.04 24.39 -0.21
N LEU A 340 -7.13 24.00 -1.48
CA LEU A 340 -5.98 23.70 -2.32
C LEU A 340 -5.12 24.94 -2.59
N GLU A 341 -5.71 26.11 -2.74
CA GLU A 341 -4.96 27.37 -2.93
C GLU A 341 -4.28 27.84 -1.65
N GLN A 342 -4.97 27.79 -0.52
CA GLN A 342 -4.45 28.34 0.73
C GLN A 342 -3.58 27.37 1.52
N LEU A 343 -3.89 26.08 1.49
CA LEU A 343 -3.27 25.03 2.32
C LEU A 343 -3.06 23.73 1.54
N PRO A 344 -2.34 23.73 0.39
CA PRO A 344 -2.18 22.53 -0.45
C PRO A 344 -1.54 21.36 0.30
N HIS A 345 -0.70 21.65 1.31
CA HIS A 345 -0.07 20.61 2.14
C HIS A 345 -1.05 19.90 3.09
N ALA A 346 -2.28 20.40 3.26
CA ALA A 346 -3.32 19.70 4.01
C ALA A 346 -4.04 18.62 3.17
N LEU A 347 -3.89 18.66 1.83
CA LEU A 347 -4.54 17.76 0.88
C LEU A 347 -3.56 17.24 -0.20
N PRO A 348 -2.41 16.65 0.18
CA PRO A 348 -1.42 16.21 -0.79
C PRO A 348 -1.96 15.17 -1.77
N ALA A 349 -2.84 14.26 -1.35
CA ALA A 349 -3.46 13.27 -2.24
C ALA A 349 -4.45 13.92 -3.24
N MET A 350 -5.11 15.02 -2.86
CA MET A 350 -5.95 15.78 -3.80
C MET A 350 -5.09 16.60 -4.78
N VAL A 351 -3.94 17.12 -4.35
CA VAL A 351 -2.95 17.74 -5.25
C VAL A 351 -2.46 16.72 -6.28
N GLU A 352 -2.21 15.47 -5.87
CA GLU A 352 -1.86 14.38 -6.81
C GLU A 352 -2.98 14.16 -7.84
N SER A 353 -4.25 14.14 -7.40
CA SER A 353 -5.41 14.01 -8.28
C SER A 353 -5.53 15.18 -9.26
N TYR A 354 -5.25 16.41 -8.80
CA TYR A 354 -5.22 17.60 -9.65
C TYR A 354 -4.13 17.50 -10.71
N LEU A 355 -2.92 17.10 -10.32
CA LEU A 355 -1.80 16.91 -11.27
C LEU A 355 -2.11 15.81 -12.28
N TYR A 356 -2.67 14.68 -11.84
CA TYR A 356 -3.11 13.60 -12.70
C TYR A 356 -4.09 14.09 -13.80
N HIS A 357 -5.06 14.91 -13.43
CA HIS A 357 -6.05 15.44 -14.37
C HIS A 357 -5.43 16.36 -15.42
N HIS A 358 -4.45 17.20 -15.04
CA HIS A 358 -3.84 18.21 -15.91
C HIS A 358 -2.62 17.71 -16.70
N GLN A 359 -2.09 16.54 -16.38
CA GLN A 359 -1.00 15.94 -17.14
C GLN A 359 -1.57 15.17 -18.35
N ALA A 360 -0.95 15.38 -19.52
CA ALA A 360 -1.25 14.56 -20.69
C ALA A 360 -0.66 13.16 -20.46
N GLU A 361 -1.51 12.25 -19.98
CA GLU A 361 -1.07 10.88 -19.72
C GLU A 361 -1.25 9.99 -20.93
N PRO A 362 -0.24 9.21 -21.32
CA PRO A 362 -0.42 8.22 -22.36
C PRO A 362 -1.34 7.09 -21.91
N LEU A 363 -2.28 6.72 -22.77
CA LEU A 363 -3.05 5.48 -22.66
C LEU A 363 -2.33 4.40 -23.46
N ILE A 364 -1.83 3.38 -22.78
CA ILE A 364 -1.10 2.28 -23.41
C ILE A 364 -2.05 1.09 -23.55
N VAL A 365 -2.38 0.77 -24.80
CA VAL A 365 -3.29 -0.35 -25.12
C VAL A 365 -2.45 -1.60 -25.35
N ILE A 366 -2.56 -2.57 -24.46
CA ILE A 366 -1.89 -3.87 -24.53
C ILE A 366 -2.78 -4.87 -25.28
N THR A 367 -2.25 -5.50 -26.33
CA THR A 367 -2.99 -6.44 -27.20
C THR A 367 -2.40 -7.84 -27.18
N GLY A 368 -3.21 -8.84 -27.40
CA GLY A 368 -2.78 -10.24 -27.37
C GLY A 368 -2.79 -10.85 -25.96
N GLU A 369 -1.93 -11.84 -25.74
CA GLU A 369 -1.84 -12.52 -24.45
C GLU A 369 -1.11 -11.65 -23.42
N VAL A 370 -1.79 -11.33 -22.32
CA VAL A 370 -1.22 -10.46 -21.24
C VAL A 370 -0.08 -11.17 -20.49
N ARG A 371 -0.15 -12.50 -20.36
CA ARG A 371 0.86 -13.28 -19.62
C ARG A 371 2.22 -13.20 -20.32
N ASN A 372 3.24 -12.76 -19.60
CA ASN A 372 4.61 -12.57 -20.11
C ASN A 372 4.71 -11.59 -21.29
N HIS A 373 3.80 -10.64 -21.38
CA HIS A 373 3.79 -9.67 -22.47
C HIS A 373 5.00 -8.73 -22.40
N PRO A 374 5.87 -8.65 -23.43
CA PRO A 374 7.15 -7.93 -23.35
C PRO A 374 6.98 -6.43 -23.13
N VAL A 375 6.01 -5.78 -23.80
CA VAL A 375 5.74 -4.36 -23.61
C VAL A 375 5.16 -4.10 -22.22
N LEU A 376 4.25 -4.96 -21.74
CA LEU A 376 3.66 -4.83 -20.41
C LEU A 376 4.73 -4.96 -19.32
N GLN A 377 5.62 -5.95 -19.41
CA GLN A 377 6.74 -6.12 -18.46
C GLN A 377 7.67 -4.91 -18.48
N TRP A 378 7.94 -4.36 -19.66
CA TRP A 378 8.76 -3.17 -19.79
C TRP A 378 8.09 -1.96 -19.11
N VAL A 379 6.80 -1.70 -19.37
CA VAL A 379 6.03 -0.63 -18.74
C VAL A 379 6.01 -0.78 -17.23
N GLN A 380 5.71 -1.97 -16.74
CA GLN A 380 5.63 -2.26 -15.30
C GLN A 380 6.98 -2.15 -14.58
N SER A 381 8.09 -2.43 -15.25
CA SER A 381 9.44 -2.31 -14.66
C SER A 381 9.97 -0.87 -14.61
N ARG A 382 9.33 0.06 -15.33
CA ARG A 382 9.71 1.47 -15.42
C ARG A 382 8.72 2.33 -14.65
N HIS A 383 9.21 3.38 -14.03
CA HIS A 383 8.34 4.44 -13.54
C HIS A 383 8.07 5.38 -14.71
N LEU A 384 7.03 5.09 -15.45
CA LEU A 384 6.50 6.08 -16.40
C LEU A 384 5.68 7.08 -15.59
N PRO A 385 5.92 8.40 -15.78
CA PRO A 385 5.03 9.37 -15.19
C PRO A 385 3.63 9.07 -15.72
N SER A 386 2.68 9.00 -14.83
CA SER A 386 1.25 8.85 -15.08
C SER A 386 0.87 8.17 -16.40
N HIS A 387 0.65 6.87 -16.38
CA HIS A 387 0.17 6.13 -17.55
C HIS A 387 -1.04 5.28 -17.15
N THR A 388 -1.91 4.99 -18.11
CA THR A 388 -3.04 4.09 -17.93
C THR A 388 -2.94 2.94 -18.91
N LEU A 389 -2.98 1.70 -18.40
CA LEU A 389 -2.99 0.50 -19.20
C LEU A 389 -4.43 0.12 -19.55
N LEU A 390 -4.64 -0.25 -20.82
CA LEU A 390 -5.90 -0.78 -21.33
C LEU A 390 -5.63 -2.09 -22.06
N THR A 391 -6.69 -2.92 -22.18
CA THR A 391 -6.68 -4.07 -23.06
C THR A 391 -7.98 -4.10 -23.88
N PRO A 392 -7.94 -4.44 -25.17
CA PRO A 392 -9.15 -4.56 -26.01
C PRO A 392 -9.98 -5.81 -25.70
N GLY A 393 -9.58 -6.57 -24.68
CA GLY A 393 -10.31 -7.78 -24.28
C GLY A 393 -11.75 -7.48 -23.92
N GLN A 394 -12.53 -8.48 -23.86
CA GLN A 394 -13.98 -8.64 -23.63
C GLN A 394 -14.64 -7.67 -22.62
N LEU A 395 -14.42 -6.35 -22.77
CA LEU A 395 -15.06 -5.37 -21.89
C LEU A 395 -16.57 -5.43 -22.09
N THR A 396 -17.24 -6.14 -21.19
CA THR A 396 -18.71 -6.15 -21.06
C THR A 396 -19.23 -4.80 -20.57
N ILE A 397 -18.36 -4.01 -19.93
CA ILE A 397 -18.58 -2.62 -19.58
C ILE A 397 -18.11 -1.77 -20.76
N SER A 398 -19.00 -0.98 -21.36
CA SER A 398 -18.74 -0.17 -22.58
C SER A 398 -17.27 0.29 -22.71
N ALA A 399 -16.56 -0.43 -23.56
CA ALA A 399 -15.14 -0.21 -23.83
C ALA A 399 -14.93 1.16 -24.46
N HIS A 400 -13.76 1.74 -24.26
CA HIS A 400 -13.30 2.88 -25.02
C HIS A 400 -13.54 2.63 -26.51
N PRO A 401 -14.29 3.48 -27.23
CA PRO A 401 -14.77 3.20 -28.58
C PRO A 401 -13.67 2.79 -29.58
N LEU A 402 -12.46 3.30 -29.40
CA LEU A 402 -11.31 3.01 -30.25
C LEU A 402 -10.75 1.59 -30.08
N LEU A 403 -11.03 0.92 -28.96
CA LEU A 403 -10.53 -0.44 -28.72
C LEU A 403 -11.20 -1.48 -29.64
N ALA A 404 -12.40 -1.18 -30.17
CA ALA A 404 -13.10 -2.08 -31.08
C ALA A 404 -12.37 -2.31 -32.41
N SER A 405 -11.47 -1.40 -32.80
CA SER A 405 -10.71 -1.45 -34.06
C SER A 405 -9.29 -2.00 -33.89
N VAL A 406 -8.87 -2.34 -32.68
CA VAL A 406 -7.50 -2.77 -32.38
C VAL A 406 -7.30 -4.24 -32.77
N PRO A 407 -6.27 -4.59 -33.55
CA PRO A 407 -5.97 -5.97 -33.91
C PRO A 407 -5.58 -6.81 -32.70
N GLY A 408 -5.92 -8.12 -32.73
CA GLY A 408 -5.62 -9.06 -31.65
C GLY A 408 -4.18 -9.61 -31.65
N GLU A 409 -3.27 -9.08 -32.46
CA GLU A 409 -1.85 -9.46 -32.43
C GLU A 409 -1.17 -9.01 -31.14
N GLN A 410 -0.14 -9.76 -30.73
CA GLN A 410 0.60 -9.44 -29.50
C GLN A 410 1.49 -8.23 -29.67
N GLY A 411 1.19 -7.16 -28.95
CA GLY A 411 1.92 -5.88 -28.98
C GLY A 411 1.20 -4.80 -28.20
N ALA A 412 1.46 -3.56 -28.55
CA ALA A 412 0.82 -2.41 -27.91
C ALA A 412 0.55 -1.27 -28.90
N PHE A 413 -0.31 -0.35 -28.48
CA PHE A 413 -0.52 0.94 -29.12
C PHE A 413 -0.48 2.04 -28.06
N LEU A 414 0.00 3.21 -28.44
CA LEU A 414 -0.21 4.42 -27.67
C LEU A 414 -1.48 5.10 -28.18
N LEU A 415 -2.37 5.46 -27.28
CA LEU A 415 -3.60 6.18 -27.58
C LEU A 415 -3.48 7.62 -27.08
N GLU A 416 -3.37 8.56 -28.01
CA GLU A 416 -3.30 9.99 -27.72
C GLU A 416 -4.26 10.76 -28.63
N ASN A 417 -4.92 11.77 -28.08
CA ASN A 417 -5.83 12.64 -28.83
C ASN A 417 -6.82 11.87 -29.73
N ASN A 418 -7.40 10.75 -29.20
CA ASN A 418 -8.29 9.86 -29.93
C ASN A 418 -7.67 9.22 -31.20
N ARG A 419 -6.35 9.03 -31.21
CA ARG A 419 -5.63 8.35 -32.29
C ARG A 419 -4.72 7.28 -31.72
N LEU A 420 -4.73 6.11 -32.36
CA LEU A 420 -3.78 5.04 -32.08
C LEU A 420 -2.47 5.32 -32.83
N SER A 421 -1.35 5.09 -32.14
CA SER A 421 -0.02 5.09 -32.74
C SER A 421 0.16 3.93 -33.75
N THR A 422 1.34 3.83 -34.33
CA THR A 422 1.79 2.60 -34.99
C THR A 422 1.82 1.44 -33.99
N PHE A 423 1.72 0.21 -34.50
CA PHE A 423 1.79 -1.00 -33.68
C PHE A 423 3.20 -1.19 -33.10
N LEU A 424 3.30 -1.36 -31.80
CA LEU A 424 4.54 -1.50 -31.03
C LEU A 424 4.73 -2.96 -30.62
N ARG A 425 5.91 -3.53 -30.88
CA ARG A 425 6.27 -4.91 -30.54
C ARG A 425 7.21 -5.03 -29.36
N SER A 426 7.84 -3.93 -28.96
CA SER A 426 8.81 -3.90 -27.88
C SER A 426 8.65 -2.67 -26.97
N GLY A 427 9.18 -2.77 -25.76
CA GLY A 427 9.23 -1.62 -24.86
C GLY A 427 10.18 -0.51 -25.35
N GLN A 428 11.18 -0.85 -26.14
CA GLN A 428 12.08 0.15 -26.71
C GLN A 428 11.36 1.04 -27.75
N GLU A 429 10.52 0.45 -28.61
CA GLU A 429 9.69 1.22 -29.56
C GLU A 429 8.72 2.16 -28.83
N LEU A 430 8.18 1.70 -27.68
CA LEU A 430 7.34 2.55 -26.83
C LEU A 430 8.15 3.68 -26.17
N GLU A 431 9.39 3.40 -25.73
CA GLU A 431 10.27 4.43 -25.14
C GLU A 431 10.61 5.54 -26.14
N GLU A 432 10.93 5.17 -27.38
CA GLU A 432 11.20 6.12 -28.45
C GLU A 432 9.98 7.03 -28.72
N LEU A 433 8.77 6.44 -28.74
CA LEU A 433 7.54 7.19 -28.99
C LEU A 433 7.13 8.12 -27.85
N LEU A 434 7.49 7.79 -26.60
CA LEU A 434 7.20 8.63 -25.42
C LEU A 434 8.19 9.78 -25.23
N GLN A 435 9.32 9.80 -25.98
CA GLN A 435 10.33 10.87 -25.95
C GLN A 435 10.10 11.95 -27.02
N ASP A 436 9.34 11.64 -28.08
CA ASP A 436 8.90 12.56 -29.12
C ASP A 436 7.65 13.38 -28.70
#